data_97dc74e80ac0624c7a583030c2a3b2ba
#
_entry.id   97dc74e80ac0624c7a583030c2a3b2ba
#
_cell.length_a   1.000
_cell.length_b   1.000
_cell.length_c   1.000
_cell.angle_alpha   90.00
_cell.angle_beta   90.00
_cell.angle_gamma   90.00
#
_symmetry.space_group_name_H-M   'P 1'
#
loop_
_entity.id
_entity.type
_entity.pdbx_description
1 polymer ?
#
loop_
_entity_poly.entity_id
_entity_poly.type
_entity_poly.pdbx_seq_one_letter_code
_entity_poly.pdbx_strand_id
1 'polypeptide(L)'
;MSINFERIGHAPELVDYQEAWDLQRRVHDEVAAGEAGPQVFLLEHAAVYTAGRRTEPEDLPIDGTPVIDVDRGGKLTWHGPGQLVGYPIVRLLDMKGIREYVWTLEEALINVSLEYSIPAVRIKGRSGVWVAGINGSQDRKLAAIGIRVDHGVTMHGFALNCSNDLAPYNQIIPCGITDAGVTTLSLETGTTIDPADVLERVEHELESLLGPLVASTATTPEGARS
;
A
#
# COMPACT_ATOMS: atom_id res chain seq x y z
N MET A 1 15.76 15.67 2.65
CA MET A 1 15.58 15.28 1.24
C MET A 1 14.08 15.21 1.02
N SER A 2 13.54 15.76 -0.05
CA SER A 2 12.09 15.73 -0.32
C SER A 2 11.77 14.52 -1.18
N ILE A 3 10.72 13.79 -0.82
CA ILE A 3 10.14 12.73 -1.62
C ILE A 3 9.26 13.40 -2.69
N ASN A 4 9.34 12.93 -3.93
CA ASN A 4 8.47 13.43 -4.99
C ASN A 4 7.13 12.67 -4.93
N PHE A 5 6.03 13.37 -4.70
CA PHE A 5 4.68 12.81 -4.72
C PHE A 5 4.02 13.11 -6.06
N GLU A 6 3.43 12.08 -6.66
CA GLU A 6 2.70 12.18 -7.92
C GLU A 6 1.33 11.52 -7.81
N ARG A 7 0.28 12.30 -8.05
CA ARG A 7 -1.12 11.85 -8.08
C ARG A 7 -1.46 11.50 -9.52
N ILE A 8 -1.47 10.21 -9.88
CA ILE A 8 -1.49 9.76 -11.28
C ILE A 8 -2.86 9.31 -11.79
N GLY A 9 -3.88 9.27 -10.97
CA GLY A 9 -5.26 9.00 -11.37
C GLY A 9 -6.16 8.75 -10.18
N HIS A 10 -7.29 9.45 -10.20
CA HIS A 10 -8.36 9.34 -9.21
C HIS A 10 -9.70 9.39 -9.92
N ALA A 11 -10.75 8.90 -9.28
CA ALA A 11 -12.08 8.91 -9.87
C ALA A 11 -12.45 10.30 -10.43
N PRO A 12 -13.00 10.40 -11.66
CA PRO A 12 -13.44 9.30 -12.51
C PRO A 12 -12.34 8.65 -13.38
N GLU A 13 -11.10 9.16 -13.36
CA GLU A 13 -9.98 8.72 -14.21
C GLU A 13 -9.14 7.67 -13.44
N LEU A 14 -9.59 6.41 -13.50
CA LEU A 14 -8.95 5.29 -12.82
C LEU A 14 -7.77 4.75 -13.61
N VAL A 15 -6.76 4.26 -12.88
CA VAL A 15 -5.53 3.72 -13.49
C VAL A 15 -5.65 2.21 -13.69
N ASP A 16 -5.31 1.73 -14.89
CA ASP A 16 -5.13 0.30 -15.14
C ASP A 16 -3.98 -0.26 -14.29
N TYR A 17 -4.15 -1.46 -13.76
CA TYR A 17 -3.17 -2.04 -12.85
C TYR A 17 -1.84 -2.35 -13.56
N GLN A 18 -1.90 -2.87 -14.80
CA GLN A 18 -0.71 -3.23 -15.56
C GLN A 18 0.11 -1.98 -15.94
N GLU A 19 -0.58 -0.90 -16.33
CA GLU A 19 0.07 0.38 -16.65
C GLU A 19 0.80 0.95 -15.42
N ALA A 20 0.14 0.94 -14.25
CA ALA A 20 0.76 1.37 -13.01
C ALA A 20 1.93 0.48 -12.58
N TRP A 21 1.85 -0.83 -12.82
CA TRP A 21 2.94 -1.74 -12.49
C TRP A 21 4.13 -1.58 -13.45
N ASP A 22 3.89 -1.32 -14.73
CA ASP A 22 4.93 -0.99 -15.69
C ASP A 22 5.64 0.33 -15.34
N LEU A 23 4.88 1.34 -14.90
CA LEU A 23 5.42 2.59 -14.39
C LEU A 23 6.31 2.34 -13.16
N GLN A 24 5.83 1.55 -12.18
CA GLN A 24 6.62 1.21 -11.00
C GLN A 24 7.95 0.54 -11.37
N ARG A 25 7.95 -0.43 -12.29
CA ARG A 25 9.17 -1.12 -12.74
C ARG A 25 10.18 -0.17 -13.35
N ARG A 26 9.72 0.71 -14.24
CA ARG A 26 10.60 1.70 -14.86
C ARG A 26 11.22 2.63 -13.84
N VAL A 27 10.41 3.21 -12.95
CA VAL A 27 10.91 4.14 -11.93
C VAL A 27 11.78 3.41 -10.90
N HIS A 28 11.46 2.16 -10.56
CA HIS A 28 12.32 1.32 -9.73
C HIS A 28 13.72 1.17 -10.30
N ASP A 29 13.83 0.89 -11.60
CA ASP A 29 15.13 0.74 -12.27
C ASP A 29 15.90 2.06 -12.28
N GLU A 30 15.26 3.20 -12.54
CA GLU A 30 15.85 4.53 -12.49
C GLU A 30 16.37 4.87 -11.06
N VAL A 31 15.58 4.59 -10.02
CA VAL A 31 15.99 4.79 -8.61
C VAL A 31 17.10 3.79 -8.23
N ALA A 32 17.05 2.56 -8.72
CA ALA A 32 18.08 1.56 -8.48
C ALA A 32 19.40 1.91 -9.17
N ALA A 33 19.35 2.54 -10.32
CA ALA A 33 20.53 3.09 -11.02
C ALA A 33 21.07 4.38 -10.40
N GLY A 34 20.30 5.06 -9.55
CA GLY A 34 20.62 6.37 -9.00
C GLY A 34 20.34 7.52 -9.97
N GLU A 35 19.55 7.25 -11.02
CA GLU A 35 19.18 8.23 -12.06
C GLU A 35 17.93 9.04 -11.64
N ALA A 36 17.11 8.50 -10.73
CA ALA A 36 15.98 9.19 -10.14
C ALA A 36 16.05 9.21 -8.61
N GLY A 37 15.39 10.20 -8.00
CA GLY A 37 15.18 10.29 -6.55
C GLY A 37 14.00 9.46 -6.06
N PRO A 38 13.73 9.48 -4.74
CA PRO A 38 12.58 8.78 -4.16
C PRO A 38 11.26 9.36 -4.69
N GLN A 39 10.34 8.48 -5.06
CA GLN A 39 9.02 8.83 -5.59
C GLN A 39 7.91 8.06 -4.87
N VAL A 40 6.74 8.68 -4.77
CA VAL A 40 5.50 8.04 -4.28
C VAL A 40 4.40 8.34 -5.27
N PHE A 41 3.82 7.29 -5.84
CA PHE A 41 2.61 7.40 -6.67
C PHE A 41 1.38 7.18 -5.80
N LEU A 42 0.39 8.08 -5.90
CA LEU A 42 -0.90 7.97 -5.26
C LEU A 42 -1.98 7.90 -6.34
N LEU A 43 -2.87 6.91 -6.25
CA LEU A 43 -3.84 6.63 -7.31
C LEU A 43 -5.04 5.82 -6.82
N GLU A 44 -6.05 5.71 -7.69
CA GLU A 44 -7.11 4.72 -7.61
C GLU A 44 -7.05 3.80 -8.84
N HIS A 45 -7.19 2.49 -8.64
CA HIS A 45 -7.27 1.53 -9.73
C HIS A 45 -8.69 1.33 -10.25
N ALA A 46 -8.81 0.95 -11.51
CA ALA A 46 -9.96 0.19 -11.98
C ALA A 46 -10.07 -1.13 -11.19
N ALA A 47 -11.29 -1.65 -11.06
CA ALA A 47 -11.54 -2.85 -10.26
C ALA A 47 -10.69 -4.05 -10.73
N VAL A 48 -9.90 -4.63 -9.82
CA VAL A 48 -8.96 -5.71 -10.14
C VAL A 48 -8.62 -6.54 -8.89
N TYR A 49 -8.46 -7.86 -9.08
CA TYR A 49 -7.83 -8.72 -8.08
C TYR A 49 -6.35 -8.92 -8.39
N THR A 50 -5.51 -8.92 -7.36
CA THR A 50 -4.08 -9.17 -7.49
C THR A 50 -3.62 -10.26 -6.55
N ALA A 51 -2.91 -11.26 -7.09
CA ALA A 51 -2.36 -12.39 -6.34
C ALA A 51 -0.88 -12.16 -6.01
N GLY A 52 -0.57 -11.99 -4.73
CA GLY A 52 0.81 -11.90 -4.25
C GLY A 52 1.47 -13.27 -4.16
N ARG A 53 2.78 -13.31 -3.89
CA ARG A 53 3.62 -14.53 -3.90
C ARG A 53 3.18 -15.65 -2.95
N ARG A 54 2.31 -15.36 -1.98
CA ARG A 54 1.80 -16.34 -1.01
C ARG A 54 0.36 -16.74 -1.27
N THR A 55 -0.20 -16.35 -2.42
CA THR A 55 -1.55 -16.77 -2.84
C THR A 55 -1.55 -18.26 -3.12
N GLU A 56 -2.55 -18.94 -2.57
CA GLU A 56 -2.81 -20.36 -2.77
C GLU A 56 -4.04 -20.54 -3.66
N PRO A 57 -4.22 -21.68 -4.33
CA PRO A 57 -5.37 -21.90 -5.21
C PRO A 57 -6.72 -21.66 -4.52
N GLU A 58 -6.79 -21.94 -3.21
CA GLU A 58 -7.99 -21.78 -2.39
C GLU A 58 -8.35 -20.31 -2.08
N ASP A 59 -7.37 -19.41 -2.27
CA ASP A 59 -7.58 -17.96 -2.07
C ASP A 59 -8.25 -17.30 -3.29
N LEU A 60 -8.24 -17.97 -4.47
CA LEU A 60 -8.71 -17.40 -5.74
C LEU A 60 -10.24 -17.22 -5.74
N PRO A 61 -10.77 -16.23 -6.50
CA PRO A 61 -12.19 -16.04 -6.66
C PRO A 61 -12.87 -17.30 -7.20
N ILE A 62 -13.96 -17.72 -6.58
CA ILE A 62 -14.69 -18.94 -6.95
C ILE A 62 -15.56 -18.77 -8.20
N ASP A 63 -15.82 -17.54 -8.61
CA ASP A 63 -16.65 -17.17 -9.76
C ASP A 63 -15.87 -17.08 -11.09
N GLY A 64 -14.56 -17.34 -11.05
CA GLY A 64 -13.69 -17.26 -12.20
C GLY A 64 -13.29 -15.83 -12.62
N THR A 65 -13.53 -14.82 -11.75
CA THR A 65 -13.05 -13.45 -12.01
C THR A 65 -11.54 -13.43 -12.26
N PRO A 66 -11.05 -12.74 -13.30
CA PRO A 66 -9.62 -12.67 -13.60
C PRO A 66 -8.80 -12.09 -12.46
N VAL A 67 -7.63 -12.66 -12.24
CA VAL A 67 -6.66 -12.25 -11.22
C VAL A 67 -5.32 -11.97 -11.90
N ILE A 68 -4.66 -10.89 -11.53
CA ILE A 68 -3.30 -10.58 -11.98
C ILE A 68 -2.29 -11.11 -10.95
N ASP A 69 -1.41 -12.01 -11.40
CA ASP A 69 -0.29 -12.48 -10.60
C ASP A 69 0.78 -11.40 -10.50
N VAL A 70 1.18 -11.08 -9.27
CA VAL A 70 2.13 -10.00 -8.99
C VAL A 70 3.23 -10.45 -8.03
N ASP A 71 4.33 -9.74 -8.03
CA ASP A 71 5.54 -10.11 -7.30
C ASP A 71 5.67 -9.48 -5.89
N ARG A 72 4.60 -8.84 -5.39
CA ARG A 72 4.55 -8.34 -4.00
C ARG A 72 4.43 -9.48 -2.98
N GLY A 73 4.76 -9.17 -1.74
CA GLY A 73 4.44 -10.03 -0.60
C GLY A 73 2.93 -10.11 -0.35
N GLY A 74 2.53 -11.06 0.48
CA GLY A 74 1.12 -11.29 0.84
C GLY A 74 0.38 -12.24 -0.09
N LYS A 75 -0.92 -12.37 0.16
CA LYS A 75 -1.87 -13.20 -0.57
C LYS A 75 -2.73 -12.34 -1.52
N LEU A 76 -3.87 -12.85 -1.91
CA LEU A 76 -4.85 -12.20 -2.76
C LEU A 76 -5.42 -10.93 -2.09
N THR A 77 -5.63 -9.90 -2.88
CA THR A 77 -6.38 -8.69 -2.49
C THR A 77 -7.13 -8.11 -3.68
N TRP A 78 -8.01 -7.14 -3.40
CA TRP A 78 -8.75 -6.40 -4.40
C TRP A 78 -8.37 -4.92 -4.36
N HIS A 79 -8.38 -4.27 -5.53
CA HIS A 79 -8.26 -2.82 -5.69
C HIS A 79 -9.41 -2.31 -6.55
N GLY A 80 -9.87 -1.09 -6.31
CA GLY A 80 -10.91 -0.48 -7.11
C GLY A 80 -11.27 0.94 -6.65
N PRO A 81 -12.28 1.56 -7.30
CA PRO A 81 -12.70 2.92 -7.00
C PRO A 81 -13.03 3.13 -5.52
N GLY A 82 -12.65 4.28 -4.98
CA GLY A 82 -12.82 4.61 -3.58
C GLY A 82 -11.75 4.05 -2.64
N GLN A 83 -10.74 3.34 -3.18
CA GLN A 83 -9.58 2.85 -2.42
C GLN A 83 -8.34 3.65 -2.82
N LEU A 84 -7.70 4.34 -1.88
CA LEU A 84 -6.42 5.00 -2.14
C LEU A 84 -5.29 3.98 -2.14
N VAL A 85 -4.59 3.89 -3.27
CA VAL A 85 -3.38 3.06 -3.41
C VAL A 85 -2.15 3.96 -3.43
N GLY A 86 -1.12 3.57 -2.67
CA GLY A 86 0.16 4.26 -2.63
C GLY A 86 1.33 3.34 -2.95
N TYR A 87 2.18 3.76 -3.87
CA TYR A 87 3.38 3.06 -4.32
C TYR A 87 4.65 3.87 -4.03
N PRO A 88 5.24 3.75 -2.83
CA PRO A 88 6.54 4.36 -2.57
C PRO A 88 7.66 3.57 -3.26
N ILE A 89 8.35 4.23 -4.18
CA ILE A 89 9.54 3.71 -4.88
C ILE A 89 10.74 4.45 -4.31
N VAL A 90 11.33 3.88 -3.28
CA VAL A 90 12.39 4.55 -2.50
C VAL A 90 13.54 3.60 -2.23
N ARG A 91 14.76 4.12 -2.19
CA ARG A 91 15.93 3.35 -1.78
C ARG A 91 16.04 3.38 -0.26
N LEU A 92 16.01 2.21 0.37
CA LEU A 92 16.19 2.10 1.82
C LEU A 92 17.67 2.23 2.21
N LEU A 93 17.93 2.92 3.32
CA LEU A 93 19.27 3.08 3.89
C LEU A 93 19.88 1.75 4.34
N ASP A 94 19.05 0.85 4.87
CA ASP A 94 19.46 -0.47 5.33
C ASP A 94 18.44 -1.54 4.92
N MET A 95 18.93 -2.64 4.33
CA MET A 95 18.11 -3.81 3.98
C MET A 95 17.52 -4.54 5.19
N LYS A 96 18.08 -4.35 6.38
CA LYS A 96 17.48 -4.87 7.62
C LYS A 96 16.24 -4.07 8.04
N GLY A 97 16.08 -2.87 7.51
CA GLY A 97 14.97 -1.96 7.79
C GLY A 97 13.64 -2.29 7.09
N ILE A 98 13.51 -3.43 6.37
CA ILE A 98 12.25 -3.78 5.67
C ILE A 98 11.08 -3.85 6.66
N ARG A 99 11.27 -4.36 7.86
CA ARG A 99 10.22 -4.40 8.89
C ARG A 99 9.86 -3.00 9.39
N GLU A 100 10.87 -2.15 9.55
CA GLU A 100 10.70 -0.76 9.93
C GLU A 100 9.98 0.03 8.85
N TYR A 101 10.31 -0.21 7.58
CA TYR A 101 9.60 0.37 6.44
C TYR A 101 8.11 -0.01 6.43
N VAL A 102 7.78 -1.29 6.61
CA VAL A 102 6.38 -1.72 6.71
C VAL A 102 5.70 -1.07 7.92
N TRP A 103 6.38 -1.06 9.07
CA TRP A 103 5.87 -0.42 10.27
C TRP A 103 5.61 1.07 10.06
N THR A 104 6.49 1.75 9.32
CA THR A 104 6.37 3.18 8.98
C THR A 104 5.17 3.45 8.06
N LEU A 105 4.93 2.59 7.06
CA LEU A 105 3.72 2.69 6.24
C LEU A 105 2.45 2.49 7.08
N GLU A 106 2.45 1.53 8.00
CA GLU A 106 1.34 1.33 8.94
C GLU A 106 1.13 2.55 9.83
N GLU A 107 2.21 3.15 10.36
CA GLU A 107 2.12 4.35 11.21
C GLU A 107 1.51 5.53 10.47
N ALA A 108 1.96 5.80 9.24
CA ALA A 108 1.41 6.86 8.41
C ALA A 108 -0.11 6.70 8.25
N LEU A 109 -0.58 5.49 7.93
CA LEU A 109 -2.01 5.24 7.73
C LEU A 109 -2.82 5.24 9.06
N ILE A 110 -2.21 4.87 10.17
CA ILE A 110 -2.80 5.02 11.51
C ILE A 110 -3.00 6.50 11.82
N ASN A 111 -1.98 7.33 11.58
CA ASN A 111 -2.06 8.78 11.82
C ASN A 111 -3.14 9.44 10.94
N VAL A 112 -3.24 9.03 9.67
CA VAL A 112 -4.32 9.46 8.78
C VAL A 112 -5.69 9.09 9.37
N SER A 113 -5.84 7.86 9.85
CA SER A 113 -7.11 7.38 10.44
C SER A 113 -7.52 8.15 11.70
N LEU A 114 -6.53 8.55 12.51
CA LEU A 114 -6.77 9.31 13.75
C LEU A 114 -7.37 10.70 13.49
N GLU A 115 -7.11 11.34 12.35
CA GLU A 115 -7.77 12.60 11.99
C GLU A 115 -9.29 12.46 11.88
N TYR A 116 -9.73 11.27 11.48
CA TYR A 116 -11.16 10.91 11.39
C TYR A 116 -11.68 10.27 12.68
N SER A 117 -10.91 10.37 13.79
CA SER A 117 -11.26 9.78 15.08
C SER A 117 -11.44 8.24 15.05
N ILE A 118 -10.81 7.57 14.08
CA ILE A 118 -10.80 6.11 13.98
C ILE A 118 -9.58 5.59 14.76
N PRO A 119 -9.77 4.82 15.84
CA PRO A 119 -8.68 4.27 16.64
C PRO A 119 -8.05 3.05 15.96
N ALA A 120 -7.44 3.28 14.81
CA ALA A 120 -6.77 2.25 14.04
C ALA A 120 -5.47 1.79 14.72
N VAL A 121 -5.16 0.49 14.59
CA VAL A 121 -4.05 -0.17 15.28
C VAL A 121 -3.34 -1.17 14.39
N ARG A 122 -2.16 -1.62 14.84
CA ARG A 122 -1.49 -2.83 14.36
C ARG A 122 -1.97 -4.04 15.14
N ILE A 123 -2.14 -5.18 14.45
CA ILE A 123 -2.41 -6.45 15.11
C ILE A 123 -1.17 -7.35 14.95
N LYS A 124 -0.66 -7.86 16.05
CA LYS A 124 0.52 -8.72 16.05
C LYS A 124 0.34 -9.93 15.12
N GLY A 125 1.27 -10.09 14.18
CA GLY A 125 1.25 -11.20 13.20
C GLY A 125 0.37 -10.95 11.97
N ARG A 126 -0.32 -9.81 11.89
CA ARG A 126 -1.19 -9.41 10.77
C ARG A 126 -0.73 -8.08 10.18
N SER A 127 -0.08 -8.12 9.02
CA SER A 127 0.33 -6.89 8.31
C SER A 127 -0.88 -6.05 7.91
N GLY A 128 -0.70 -4.73 7.93
CA GLY A 128 -1.71 -3.73 7.59
C GLY A 128 -2.25 -2.97 8.79
N VAL A 129 -3.24 -2.12 8.53
CA VAL A 129 -3.89 -1.27 9.55
C VAL A 129 -5.28 -1.78 9.83
N TRP A 130 -5.66 -1.81 11.09
CA TRP A 130 -6.84 -2.51 11.57
C TRP A 130 -7.68 -1.65 12.51
N VAL A 131 -8.97 -1.85 12.49
CA VAL A 131 -9.89 -1.42 13.56
C VAL A 131 -10.17 -2.64 14.41
N ALA A 132 -9.74 -2.59 15.67
CA ALA A 132 -9.90 -3.71 16.60
C ALA A 132 -11.38 -3.97 16.92
N GLY A 133 -11.75 -5.24 17.00
CA GLY A 133 -13.07 -5.66 17.41
C GLY A 133 -13.33 -5.32 18.89
N ILE A 134 -14.54 -4.91 19.21
CA ILE A 134 -14.97 -4.59 20.58
C ILE A 134 -16.07 -5.57 20.99
N ASN A 135 -16.06 -6.02 22.24
CA ASN A 135 -17.11 -6.89 22.81
C ASN A 135 -17.35 -8.20 22.03
N GLY A 136 -16.27 -8.78 21.47
CA GLY A 136 -16.35 -10.04 20.73
C GLY A 136 -16.69 -9.89 19.25
N SER A 137 -16.78 -8.66 18.72
CA SER A 137 -16.81 -8.45 17.26
C SER A 137 -15.45 -8.73 16.65
N GLN A 138 -15.43 -9.04 15.35
CA GLN A 138 -14.20 -9.32 14.62
C GLN A 138 -13.39 -8.04 14.39
N ASP A 139 -12.06 -8.19 14.34
CA ASP A 139 -11.15 -7.17 13.82
C ASP A 139 -11.48 -6.89 12.34
N ARG A 140 -11.33 -5.66 11.90
CA ARG A 140 -11.61 -5.24 10.52
C ARG A 140 -10.38 -4.56 9.94
N LYS A 141 -9.93 -5.03 8.78
CA LYS A 141 -8.80 -4.43 8.07
C LYS A 141 -9.23 -3.15 7.36
N LEU A 142 -8.58 -2.05 7.70
CA LEU A 142 -8.77 -0.73 7.10
C LEU A 142 -7.79 -0.50 5.94
N ALA A 143 -6.54 -0.95 6.10
CA ALA A 143 -5.55 -0.85 5.02
C ALA A 143 -4.72 -2.12 4.89
N ALA A 144 -4.47 -2.52 3.65
CA ALA A 144 -3.56 -3.60 3.30
C ALA A 144 -2.16 -3.06 2.99
N ILE A 145 -1.12 -3.86 3.31
CA ILE A 145 0.26 -3.58 2.93
C ILE A 145 0.85 -4.81 2.28
N GLY A 146 1.38 -4.62 1.07
CA GLY A 146 2.09 -5.65 0.33
C GLY A 146 3.22 -5.02 -0.48
N ILE A 147 4.45 -5.33 -0.15
CA ILE A 147 5.64 -4.72 -0.74
C ILE A 147 6.55 -5.76 -1.40
N ARG A 148 7.43 -5.27 -2.27
CA ARG A 148 8.64 -5.94 -2.72
C ARG A 148 9.82 -5.01 -2.48
N VAL A 149 10.98 -5.57 -2.14
CA VAL A 149 12.25 -4.84 -2.14
C VAL A 149 13.23 -5.61 -3.02
N ASP A 150 13.80 -4.91 -3.98
CA ASP A 150 14.78 -5.46 -4.91
C ASP A 150 15.90 -4.43 -5.11
N HIS A 151 17.16 -4.86 -5.12
CA HIS A 151 18.34 -3.96 -5.18
C HIS A 151 18.30 -2.80 -4.17
N GLY A 152 17.66 -2.99 -3.00
CA GLY A 152 17.50 -1.98 -1.96
C GLY A 152 16.41 -0.94 -2.23
N VAL A 153 15.66 -1.08 -3.32
CA VAL A 153 14.56 -0.19 -3.71
C VAL A 153 13.22 -0.89 -3.54
N THR A 154 12.24 -0.16 -3.02
CA THR A 154 10.88 -0.66 -2.76
C THR A 154 10.00 -0.59 -4.00
N MET A 155 9.03 -1.49 -4.07
CA MET A 155 7.91 -1.48 -5.04
C MET A 155 6.62 -1.88 -4.34
N HIS A 156 5.49 -1.63 -5.00
CA HIS A 156 4.16 -1.77 -4.43
C HIS A 156 4.03 -0.90 -3.16
N GLY A 157 3.22 -1.24 -2.20
CA GLY A 157 3.07 -0.39 -1.01
C GLY A 157 1.80 -0.70 -0.23
N PHE A 158 0.84 0.20 -0.24
CA PHE A 158 -0.37 0.10 0.57
C PHE A 158 -1.65 0.35 -0.24
N ALA A 159 -2.77 -0.10 0.34
CA ALA A 159 -4.10 0.21 -0.13
C ALA A 159 -4.98 0.56 1.07
N LEU A 160 -5.42 1.82 1.16
CA LEU A 160 -6.29 2.36 2.20
C LEU A 160 -7.73 2.37 1.71
N ASN A 161 -8.60 1.67 2.39
CA ASN A 161 -10.03 1.67 2.10
C ASN A 161 -10.66 2.99 2.57
N CYS A 162 -11.07 3.85 1.63
CA CYS A 162 -11.71 5.12 1.93
C CYS A 162 -13.24 5.01 1.83
N SER A 163 -13.79 4.91 0.62
CA SER A 163 -15.22 4.80 0.35
C SER A 163 -15.57 3.61 -0.56
N ASN A 164 -14.60 2.76 -0.88
CA ASN A 164 -14.78 1.66 -1.83
C ASN A 164 -15.82 0.63 -1.37
N ASP A 165 -16.46 -0.03 -2.36
CA ASP A 165 -17.31 -1.19 -2.12
C ASP A 165 -16.48 -2.34 -1.51
N LEU A 166 -17.06 -3.00 -0.52
CA LEU A 166 -16.47 -4.16 0.14
C LEU A 166 -17.02 -5.51 -0.38
N ALA A 167 -18.05 -5.49 -1.24
CA ALA A 167 -18.63 -6.71 -1.82
C ALA A 167 -17.60 -7.59 -2.54
N PRO A 168 -16.59 -7.05 -3.27
CA PRO A 168 -15.55 -7.86 -3.90
C PRO A 168 -14.75 -8.72 -2.92
N TYR A 169 -14.57 -8.29 -1.68
CA TYR A 169 -13.88 -9.09 -0.66
C TYR A 169 -14.63 -10.34 -0.23
N ASN A 170 -15.94 -10.42 -0.49
CA ASN A 170 -16.75 -11.62 -0.20
C ASN A 170 -16.45 -12.78 -1.18
N GLN A 171 -15.81 -12.51 -2.31
CA GLN A 171 -15.45 -13.50 -3.33
C GLN A 171 -14.09 -14.16 -3.08
N ILE A 172 -13.35 -13.68 -2.09
CA ILE A 172 -11.99 -14.11 -1.79
C ILE A 172 -11.81 -14.31 -0.29
N ILE A 173 -10.72 -14.99 0.10
CA ILE A 173 -10.24 -14.96 1.49
C ILE A 173 -9.17 -13.86 1.59
N PRO A 174 -9.55 -12.62 2.00
CA PRO A 174 -8.63 -11.50 1.93
C PRO A 174 -7.39 -11.75 2.78
N CYS A 175 -6.20 -11.70 2.18
CA CYS A 175 -4.92 -11.94 2.85
C CYS A 175 -4.82 -13.31 3.58
N GLY A 176 -5.70 -14.28 3.25
CA GLY A 176 -5.76 -15.57 3.93
C GLY A 176 -6.23 -15.51 5.39
N ILE A 177 -6.97 -14.46 5.77
CA ILE A 177 -7.48 -14.26 7.13
C ILE A 177 -8.97 -14.56 7.13
N THR A 178 -9.37 -15.66 7.78
CA THR A 178 -10.76 -16.14 7.82
C THR A 178 -11.55 -15.63 9.03
N ASP A 179 -10.86 -15.07 10.03
CA ASP A 179 -11.41 -14.63 11.31
C ASP A 179 -11.45 -13.10 11.48
N ALA A 180 -11.36 -12.36 10.38
CA ALA A 180 -11.45 -10.92 10.38
C ALA A 180 -12.22 -10.40 9.16
N GLY A 181 -12.83 -9.22 9.31
CA GLY A 181 -13.50 -8.51 8.24
C GLY A 181 -12.62 -7.45 7.56
N VAL A 182 -13.24 -6.69 6.68
CA VAL A 182 -12.71 -5.47 6.08
C VAL A 182 -13.60 -4.30 6.40
N THR A 183 -13.04 -3.08 6.39
CA THR A 183 -13.79 -1.84 6.63
C THR A 183 -13.23 -0.70 5.79
N THR A 184 -13.89 0.44 5.81
CA THR A 184 -13.46 1.69 5.14
C THR A 184 -13.51 2.85 6.12
N LEU A 185 -12.82 3.95 5.81
CA LEU A 185 -12.93 5.20 6.57
C LEU A 185 -14.39 5.67 6.63
N SER A 186 -15.11 5.58 5.50
CA SER A 186 -16.52 5.99 5.43
C SER A 186 -17.44 5.17 6.32
N LEU A 187 -17.23 3.86 6.41
CA LEU A 187 -18.04 3.00 7.29
C LEU A 187 -17.79 3.26 8.77
N GLU A 188 -16.53 3.47 9.15
CA GLU A 188 -16.17 3.72 10.56
C GLU A 188 -16.64 5.08 11.05
N THR A 189 -16.75 6.10 10.16
CA THR A 189 -17.18 7.45 10.52
C THR A 189 -18.66 7.71 10.30
N GLY A 190 -19.31 6.92 9.44
CA GLY A 190 -20.69 7.16 9.00
C GLY A 190 -20.84 8.34 8.02
N THR A 191 -19.73 8.86 7.48
CA THR A 191 -19.70 9.93 6.47
C THR A 191 -18.83 9.51 5.30
N THR A 192 -19.14 9.95 4.08
CA THR A 192 -18.31 9.66 2.92
C THR A 192 -16.94 10.34 3.08
N ILE A 193 -15.88 9.54 2.94
CA ILE A 193 -14.49 9.98 2.91
C ILE A 193 -13.86 9.33 1.67
N ASP A 194 -13.68 10.12 0.63
CA ASP A 194 -13.11 9.65 -0.63
C ASP A 194 -11.57 9.71 -0.61
N PRO A 195 -10.86 9.00 -1.50
CA PRO A 195 -9.40 9.07 -1.61
C PRO A 195 -8.87 10.50 -1.71
N ALA A 196 -9.56 11.40 -2.40
CA ALA A 196 -9.17 12.79 -2.54
C ALA A 196 -9.11 13.55 -1.20
N ASP A 197 -9.96 13.19 -0.23
CA ASP A 197 -10.03 13.84 1.08
C ASP A 197 -8.82 13.54 1.97
N VAL A 198 -8.09 12.46 1.69
CA VAL A 198 -6.98 12.00 2.53
C VAL A 198 -5.60 12.22 1.89
N LEU A 199 -5.52 12.62 0.61
CA LEU A 199 -4.27 12.73 -0.15
C LEU A 199 -3.22 13.58 0.57
N GLU A 200 -3.56 14.83 0.91
CA GLU A 200 -2.61 15.77 1.51
C GLU A 200 -2.07 15.25 2.85
N ARG A 201 -2.93 14.60 3.63
CA ARG A 201 -2.50 14.04 4.91
C ARG A 201 -1.61 12.81 4.70
N VAL A 202 -1.94 11.95 3.75
CA VAL A 202 -1.09 10.78 3.40
C VAL A 202 0.28 11.24 2.93
N GLU A 203 0.36 12.24 2.06
CA GLU A 203 1.63 12.83 1.61
C GLU A 203 2.46 13.37 2.78
N HIS A 204 1.82 14.15 3.67
CA HIS A 204 2.47 14.72 4.85
C HIS A 204 3.05 13.64 5.77
N GLU A 205 2.25 12.62 6.09
CA GLU A 205 2.70 11.53 6.97
C GLU A 205 3.83 10.69 6.33
N LEU A 206 3.70 10.39 5.04
CA LEU A 206 4.75 9.65 4.34
C LEU A 206 6.06 10.46 4.23
N GLU A 207 5.99 11.75 3.91
CA GLU A 207 7.20 12.62 3.88
C GLU A 207 7.89 12.63 5.25
N SER A 208 7.10 12.83 6.31
CA SER A 208 7.62 12.92 7.68
C SER A 208 8.27 11.61 8.16
N LEU A 209 7.63 10.48 7.89
CA LEU A 209 8.00 9.19 8.48
C LEU A 209 8.96 8.39 7.60
N LEU A 210 8.86 8.47 6.26
CA LEU A 210 9.77 7.78 5.35
C LEU A 210 11.10 8.50 5.17
N GLY A 211 11.12 9.84 5.25
CA GLY A 211 12.33 10.63 5.04
C GLY A 211 13.57 10.11 5.77
N PRO A 212 13.48 9.75 7.06
CA PRO A 212 14.61 9.19 7.82
C PRO A 212 15.10 7.82 7.34
N LEU A 213 14.29 7.06 6.62
CA LEU A 213 14.60 5.69 6.16
C LEU A 213 15.14 5.64 4.73
N VAL A 214 15.04 6.76 4.00
CA VAL A 214 15.34 6.83 2.56
C VAL A 214 16.75 7.37 2.33
N ALA A 215 17.52 6.66 1.51
CA ALA A 215 18.86 7.12 1.09
C ALA A 215 18.74 8.34 0.18
N SER A 216 19.64 9.30 0.37
CA SER A 216 19.81 10.38 -0.61
C SER A 216 20.36 9.80 -1.92
N THR A 217 19.91 10.32 -3.06
CA THR A 217 20.46 9.95 -4.37
C THR A 217 21.99 10.07 -4.36
N ALA A 218 22.64 8.98 -4.81
CA ALA A 218 24.04 8.87 -5.20
C ALA A 218 25.09 9.35 -4.20
N THR A 219 25.51 8.48 -3.29
CA THR A 219 26.95 8.33 -3.09
C THR A 219 27.40 7.23 -4.05
N THR A 220 27.93 7.59 -5.19
CA THR A 220 28.81 6.72 -5.99
C THR A 220 29.84 6.16 -5.00
N PRO A 221 30.05 4.84 -4.91
CA PRO A 221 31.16 4.33 -4.12
C PRO A 221 32.44 4.84 -4.75
N GLU A 222 33.02 5.85 -4.15
CA GLU A 222 34.35 6.32 -4.48
C GLU A 222 35.34 5.23 -4.03
N GLY A 223 36.06 4.66 -5.02
CA GLY A 223 37.31 3.99 -4.73
C GLY A 223 37.33 2.46 -4.70
N ALA A 224 37.26 1.85 -5.87
CA ALA A 224 38.09 0.69 -6.14
C ALA A 224 39.11 1.10 -7.21
N ARG A 225 40.08 1.91 -6.83
CA ARG A 225 41.39 2.04 -7.52
C ARG A 225 42.44 1.44 -6.60
N SER A 226 42.97 0.37 -7.01
CA SER A 226 44.38 -0.09 -7.08
C SER A 226 44.46 -1.59 -6.91
#